data_5608bc473a2434a0c60fb9537a532f83
#
_entry.id   5608bc473a2434a0c60fb9537a532f83
#
_cell.length_a   1.000
_cell.length_b   1.000
_cell.length_c   1.000
_cell.angle_alpha   90.00
_cell.angle_beta   90.00
_cell.angle_gamma   90.00
#
_symmetry.space_group_name_H-M   'P 1'
#
loop_
_entity.id
_entity.type
_entity.pdbx_description
1 polymer ?
#
loop_
_entity_poly.entity_id
_entity_poly.type
_entity_poly.pdbx_seq_one_letter_code
_entity_poly.pdbx_strand_id
1 'polypeptide(L)'
;VTCMDVISKKQFDEFSLPYIKKLIDGTEKIMGSRPGAHICGKTSPIWSDLADAGLFSFSIDNCEDLEVAKREVGDRMRFAGNVPPIEVMKDGSIDDVIEACKDCLRKCGDNPKGYILNTGCQLPIGTPKRNVEAFIYAARKYGRGAQLGKLPKGILEG
;
A
#
# COMPACT_ATOMS: atom_id res chain seq x y z
N VAL A 1 3.54 6.03 15.05
CA VAL A 1 2.13 6.18 14.69
C VAL A 1 1.47 4.82 14.85
N THR A 2 0.33 4.77 15.52
CA THR A 2 -0.39 3.53 15.83
C THR A 2 -1.66 3.43 14.99
N CYS A 3 -2.04 2.19 14.65
CA CYS A 3 -3.29 1.88 13.95
C CYS A 3 -4.51 1.90 14.89
N MET A 4 -5.68 1.74 14.30
CA MET A 4 -6.95 1.75 15.03
C MET A 4 -7.23 0.48 15.85
N ASP A 5 -6.34 -0.51 15.75
CA ASP A 5 -6.36 -1.67 16.65
C ASP A 5 -5.81 -1.35 18.05
N VAL A 6 -5.06 -0.25 18.18
CA VAL A 6 -4.35 0.14 19.42
C VAL A 6 -4.91 1.40 20.04
N ILE A 7 -5.31 2.39 19.23
CA ILE A 7 -5.86 3.66 19.70
C ILE A 7 -7.18 3.98 18.98
N SER A 8 -8.04 4.72 19.64
CA SER A 8 -9.29 5.21 19.03
C SER A 8 -9.02 6.34 18.02
N LYS A 9 -9.98 6.59 17.13
CA LYS A 9 -9.94 7.73 16.19
C LYS A 9 -9.75 9.06 16.95
N LYS A 10 -10.42 9.23 18.10
CA LYS A 10 -10.28 10.43 18.94
C LYS A 10 -8.86 10.63 19.44
N GLN A 11 -8.22 9.55 19.90
CA GLN A 11 -6.82 9.61 20.36
C GLN A 11 -5.87 9.87 19.19
N PHE A 12 -6.14 9.29 18.01
CA PHE A 12 -5.37 9.58 16.82
C PHE A 12 -5.45 11.08 16.46
N ASP A 13 -6.64 11.67 16.45
CA ASP A 13 -6.85 13.09 16.14
C ASP A 13 -6.14 14.02 17.12
N GLU A 14 -6.12 13.66 18.40
CA GLU A 14 -5.51 14.47 19.46
C GLU A 14 -3.99 14.31 19.52
N PHE A 15 -3.49 13.06 19.47
CA PHE A 15 -2.09 12.77 19.79
C PHE A 15 -1.22 12.41 18.58
N SER A 16 -1.79 12.07 17.43
CA SER A 16 -1.01 11.63 16.27
C SER A 16 -1.11 12.59 15.09
N LEU A 17 -2.32 12.92 14.67
CA LEU A 17 -2.56 13.69 13.45
C LEU A 17 -1.85 15.06 13.44
N PRO A 18 -1.80 15.86 14.54
CA PRO A 18 -1.11 17.14 14.53
C PRO A 18 0.39 17.02 14.27
N TYR A 19 1.01 15.93 14.77
CA TYR A 19 2.43 15.67 14.57
C TYR A 19 2.73 15.09 13.19
N ILE A 20 1.84 14.27 12.65
CA ILE A 20 1.92 13.80 11.26
C ILE A 20 1.92 14.99 10.29
N LYS A 21 1.00 15.95 10.47
CA LYS A 21 0.97 17.19 9.67
C LYS A 21 2.29 17.96 9.75
N LYS A 22 2.82 18.16 10.96
CA LYS A 22 4.12 18.83 11.15
C LYS A 22 5.27 18.09 10.44
N LEU A 23 5.27 16.75 10.50
CA LEU A 23 6.28 15.92 9.82
C LEU A 23 6.17 16.03 8.30
N ILE A 24 4.96 16.00 7.76
CA ILE A 24 4.72 16.16 6.31
C ILE A 24 5.22 17.52 5.84
N ASP A 25 4.80 18.59 6.49
CA ASP A 25 5.19 19.97 6.15
C ASP A 25 6.71 20.19 6.30
N GLY A 26 7.30 19.67 7.38
CA GLY A 26 8.74 19.72 7.63
C GLY A 26 9.55 18.97 6.58
N THR A 27 9.10 17.79 6.20
CA THR A 27 9.73 16.98 5.16
C THR A 27 9.66 17.67 3.80
N GLU A 28 8.49 18.22 3.44
CA GLU A 28 8.31 18.95 2.18
C GLU A 28 9.25 20.14 2.09
N LYS A 29 9.41 20.91 3.17
CA LYS A 29 10.33 22.07 3.22
C LYS A 29 11.81 21.66 3.01
N ILE A 30 12.21 20.50 3.53
CA ILE A 30 13.61 20.04 3.46
C ILE A 30 13.88 19.29 2.16
N MET A 31 12.97 18.42 1.74
CA MET A 31 13.17 17.49 0.63
C MET A 31 12.58 17.99 -0.71
N GLY A 32 11.76 19.04 -0.69
CA GLY A 32 11.04 19.52 -1.87
C GLY A 32 9.90 18.60 -2.32
N SER A 33 9.56 17.58 -1.52
CA SER A 33 8.49 16.62 -1.84
C SER A 33 7.83 16.10 -0.58
N ARG A 34 6.55 15.76 -0.67
CA ARG A 34 5.79 15.19 0.44
C ARG A 34 6.15 13.73 0.67
N PRO A 35 6.21 13.27 1.94
CA PRO A 35 6.59 11.92 2.27
C PRO A 35 5.47 10.91 2.00
N GLY A 36 5.85 9.63 1.95
CA GLY A 36 4.96 8.51 2.16
C GLY A 36 5.01 8.03 3.61
N ALA A 37 4.04 7.20 4.00
CA ALA A 37 4.00 6.55 5.31
C ALA A 37 3.58 5.09 5.20
N HIS A 38 3.95 4.30 6.21
CA HIS A 38 3.41 2.98 6.47
C HIS A 38 2.87 2.92 7.89
N ILE A 39 1.69 2.37 8.06
CA ILE A 39 1.08 2.08 9.36
C ILE A 39 0.52 0.66 9.27
N CYS A 40 1.04 -0.25 10.12
CA CYS A 40 0.52 -1.61 10.21
C CYS A 40 -0.89 -1.64 10.82
N GLY A 41 -1.67 -2.67 10.49
CA GLY A 41 -3.00 -2.91 11.05
C GLY A 41 -4.08 -2.04 10.43
N LYS A 42 -5.23 -1.97 11.09
CA LYS A 42 -6.41 -1.25 10.61
C LYS A 42 -6.19 0.26 10.59
N THR A 43 -6.35 0.85 9.42
CA THR A 43 -6.13 2.28 9.18
C THR A 43 -7.26 2.95 8.38
N SER A 44 -8.25 2.18 7.92
CA SER A 44 -9.37 2.69 7.14
C SER A 44 -10.05 3.92 7.76
N PRO A 45 -10.28 4.02 9.09
CA PRO A 45 -10.92 5.20 9.68
C PRO A 45 -10.11 6.49 9.61
N ILE A 46 -8.81 6.42 9.24
CA ILE A 46 -7.91 7.58 9.20
C ILE A 46 -7.38 7.91 7.80
N TRP A 47 -7.78 7.17 6.76
CA TRP A 47 -7.27 7.40 5.41
C TRP A 47 -7.57 8.82 4.90
N SER A 48 -8.80 9.32 5.13
CA SER A 48 -9.17 10.67 4.74
C SER A 48 -8.33 11.72 5.44
N ASP A 49 -8.07 11.57 6.75
CA ASP A 49 -7.24 12.52 7.51
C ASP A 49 -5.80 12.53 7.04
N LEU A 50 -5.24 11.37 6.67
CA LEU A 50 -3.89 11.26 6.12
C LEU A 50 -3.81 11.93 4.74
N ALA A 51 -4.81 11.73 3.89
CA ALA A 51 -4.90 12.40 2.60
C ALA A 51 -5.05 13.91 2.75
N ASP A 52 -5.92 14.38 3.65
CA ASP A 52 -6.14 15.80 3.95
C ASP A 52 -4.91 16.46 4.61
N ALA A 53 -4.12 15.70 5.36
CA ALA A 53 -2.82 16.12 5.86
C ALA A 53 -1.78 16.28 4.74
N GLY A 54 -2.08 15.80 3.53
CA GLY A 54 -1.22 15.88 2.37
C GLY A 54 -0.18 14.77 2.26
N LEU A 55 -0.43 13.62 2.86
CA LEU A 55 0.42 12.45 2.65
C LEU A 55 0.43 12.07 1.16
N PHE A 56 1.62 11.92 0.58
CA PHE A 56 1.74 11.66 -0.85
C PHE A 56 1.46 10.19 -1.20
N SER A 57 1.93 9.26 -0.39
CA SER A 57 1.70 7.84 -0.60
C SER A 57 1.52 7.09 0.71
N PHE A 58 0.72 6.04 0.68
CA PHE A 58 0.44 5.20 1.84
C PHE A 58 0.71 3.73 1.53
N SER A 59 1.59 3.12 2.32
CA SER A 59 1.80 1.68 2.30
C SER A 59 0.78 1.03 3.23
N ILE A 60 -0.12 0.28 2.62
CA ILE A 60 -1.30 -0.27 3.27
C ILE A 60 -1.05 -1.71 3.74
N ASP A 61 -1.49 -2.05 4.95
CA ASP A 61 -1.36 -3.39 5.52
C ASP A 61 -2.28 -4.40 4.80
N ASN A 62 -1.92 -5.68 4.81
CA ASN A 62 -2.69 -6.74 4.17
C ASN A 62 -4.04 -7.06 4.86
N CYS A 63 -4.29 -6.55 6.06
CA CYS A 63 -5.59 -6.64 6.71
C CYS A 63 -6.64 -5.68 6.13
N GLU A 64 -6.24 -4.77 5.25
CA GLU A 64 -7.10 -3.77 4.62
C GLU A 64 -7.38 -4.11 3.14
N ASP A 65 -8.52 -3.69 2.63
CA ASP A 65 -8.91 -3.92 1.24
C ASP A 65 -8.47 -2.76 0.33
N LEU A 66 -7.63 -3.08 -0.66
CA LEU A 66 -7.10 -2.10 -1.63
C LEU A 66 -8.20 -1.46 -2.51
N GLU A 67 -9.26 -2.20 -2.82
CA GLU A 67 -10.35 -1.66 -3.64
C GLU A 67 -11.17 -0.64 -2.87
N VAL A 68 -11.39 -0.90 -1.57
CA VAL A 68 -12.04 0.05 -0.65
C VAL A 68 -11.17 1.31 -0.50
N ALA A 69 -9.87 1.14 -0.26
CA ALA A 69 -8.94 2.26 -0.12
C ALA A 69 -8.88 3.12 -1.40
N LYS A 70 -8.79 2.49 -2.57
CA LYS A 70 -8.85 3.18 -3.86
C LYS A 70 -10.14 3.98 -4.01
N ARG A 71 -11.28 3.40 -3.68
CA ARG A 71 -12.59 4.07 -3.80
C ARG A 71 -12.71 5.28 -2.88
N GLU A 72 -12.16 5.21 -1.66
CA GLU A 72 -12.31 6.27 -0.65
C GLU A 72 -11.34 7.43 -0.81
N VAL A 73 -10.07 7.15 -1.12
CA VAL A 73 -9.02 8.18 -1.15
C VAL A 73 -8.01 8.02 -2.30
N GLY A 74 -8.28 7.16 -3.28
CA GLY A 74 -7.36 6.88 -4.39
C GLY A 74 -7.16 8.05 -5.35
N ASP A 75 -8.08 9.01 -5.39
CA ASP A 75 -7.98 10.26 -6.13
C ASP A 75 -7.06 11.30 -5.46
N ARG A 76 -6.73 11.09 -4.19
CA ARG A 76 -5.91 12.00 -3.36
C ARG A 76 -4.55 11.42 -3.00
N MET A 77 -4.41 10.10 -2.98
CA MET A 77 -3.22 9.43 -2.45
C MET A 77 -2.79 8.23 -3.30
N ARG A 78 -1.47 8.05 -3.46
CA ARG A 78 -0.88 6.84 -4.03
C ARG A 78 -0.91 5.71 -3.00
N PHE A 79 -1.10 4.48 -3.46
CA PHE A 79 -0.97 3.30 -2.61
C PHE A 79 0.24 2.44 -2.94
N ALA A 80 0.78 1.78 -1.91
CA ALA A 80 1.71 0.66 -2.02
C ALA A 80 1.22 -0.49 -1.16
N GLY A 81 1.37 -1.71 -1.60
CA GLY A 81 0.94 -2.90 -0.85
C GLY A 81 0.20 -3.87 -1.77
N ASN A 82 -0.55 -4.87 -1.26
CA ASN A 82 -0.53 -5.31 0.14
C ASN A 82 -0.52 -6.86 0.19
N VAL A 83 0.34 -7.46 -0.67
CA VAL A 83 0.49 -8.94 -0.68
C VAL A 83 0.84 -9.41 0.74
N PRO A 84 0.12 -10.41 1.29
CA PRO A 84 0.33 -10.90 2.66
C PRO A 84 1.76 -11.41 2.87
N PRO A 85 2.53 -10.84 3.84
CA PRO A 85 3.94 -11.19 4.01
C PRO A 85 4.17 -12.56 4.66
N ILE A 86 3.27 -13.03 5.50
CA ILE A 86 3.39 -14.32 6.20
C ILE A 86 2.70 -15.41 5.39
N GLU A 87 1.39 -15.31 5.22
CA GLU A 87 0.55 -16.36 4.65
C GLU A 87 0.92 -16.67 3.20
N VAL A 88 1.31 -15.64 2.43
CA VAL A 88 1.62 -15.77 1.01
C VAL A 88 3.12 -15.78 0.75
N MET A 89 3.83 -14.74 1.20
CA MET A 89 5.25 -14.60 0.83
C MET A 89 6.15 -15.61 1.53
N LYS A 90 5.88 -15.91 2.81
CA LYS A 90 6.69 -16.84 3.58
C LYS A 90 6.21 -18.29 3.44
N ASP A 91 4.91 -18.51 3.69
CA ASP A 91 4.36 -19.85 3.87
C ASP A 91 3.63 -20.38 2.62
N GLY A 92 3.30 -19.48 1.66
CA GLY A 92 2.61 -19.82 0.42
C GLY A 92 3.51 -20.47 -0.64
N SER A 93 2.86 -21.02 -1.66
CA SER A 93 3.49 -21.53 -2.88
C SER A 93 3.83 -20.39 -3.87
N ILE A 94 4.58 -20.73 -4.93
CA ILE A 94 4.86 -19.80 -6.05
C ILE A 94 3.54 -19.32 -6.68
N ASP A 95 2.57 -20.20 -6.85
CA ASP A 95 1.29 -19.87 -7.47
C ASP A 95 0.47 -18.95 -6.57
N ASP A 96 0.47 -19.17 -5.24
CA ASP A 96 -0.19 -18.25 -4.29
C ASP A 96 0.40 -16.83 -4.37
N VAL A 97 1.72 -16.72 -4.48
CA VAL A 97 2.40 -15.41 -4.63
C VAL A 97 1.97 -14.73 -5.93
N ILE A 98 1.96 -15.47 -7.05
CA ILE A 98 1.57 -14.90 -8.35
C ILE A 98 0.10 -14.45 -8.33
N GLU A 99 -0.82 -15.25 -7.80
CA GLU A 99 -2.24 -14.88 -7.75
C GLU A 99 -2.49 -13.71 -6.80
N ALA A 100 -1.84 -13.66 -5.65
CA ALA A 100 -1.94 -12.51 -4.75
C ALA A 100 -1.42 -11.21 -5.41
N CYS A 101 -0.33 -11.28 -6.17
CA CYS A 101 0.16 -10.13 -6.94
C CYS A 101 -0.86 -9.67 -8.00
N LYS A 102 -1.47 -10.62 -8.71
CA LYS A 102 -2.51 -10.33 -9.71
C LYS A 102 -3.75 -9.72 -9.08
N ASP A 103 -4.18 -10.23 -7.92
CA ASP A 103 -5.32 -9.70 -7.17
C ASP A 103 -5.08 -8.24 -6.75
N CYS A 104 -3.92 -7.95 -6.17
CA CYS A 104 -3.53 -6.58 -5.83
C CYS A 104 -3.51 -5.65 -7.05
N LEU A 105 -2.98 -6.10 -8.19
CA LEU A 105 -2.96 -5.32 -9.42
C LEU A 105 -4.37 -5.09 -10.00
N ARG A 106 -5.27 -6.07 -9.91
CA ARG A 106 -6.68 -5.91 -10.33
C ARG A 106 -7.42 -4.89 -9.47
N LYS A 107 -7.21 -4.94 -8.14
CA LYS A 107 -7.87 -4.07 -7.18
C LYS A 107 -7.41 -2.62 -7.25
N CYS A 108 -6.11 -2.40 -7.42
CA CYS A 108 -5.52 -1.08 -7.23
C CYS A 108 -4.59 -0.61 -8.36
N GLY A 109 -4.33 -1.43 -9.38
CA GLY A 109 -3.43 -1.09 -10.49
C GLY A 109 -3.85 0.13 -11.29
N ASP A 110 -5.13 0.49 -11.27
CA ASP A 110 -5.73 1.67 -11.90
C ASP A 110 -5.94 2.86 -10.95
N ASN A 111 -5.32 2.85 -9.77
CA ASN A 111 -5.45 3.96 -8.83
C ASN A 111 -5.05 5.30 -9.49
N PRO A 112 -5.90 6.36 -9.42
CA PRO A 112 -5.65 7.63 -10.13
C PRO A 112 -4.32 8.31 -9.76
N LYS A 113 -3.88 8.20 -8.52
CA LYS A 113 -2.59 8.74 -8.05
C LYS A 113 -1.42 7.76 -8.18
N GLY A 114 -1.68 6.56 -8.70
CA GLY A 114 -0.70 5.50 -8.90
C GLY A 114 -0.68 4.46 -7.81
N TYR A 115 -0.16 3.31 -8.18
CA TYR A 115 -0.05 2.15 -7.31
C TYR A 115 1.32 1.50 -7.46
N ILE A 116 1.87 1.02 -6.36
CA ILE A 116 3.11 0.27 -6.30
C ILE A 116 2.81 -1.11 -5.72
N LEU A 117 2.94 -2.15 -6.52
CA LEU A 117 2.84 -3.52 -6.02
C LEU A 117 3.93 -3.77 -4.98
N ASN A 118 3.53 -4.10 -3.78
CA ASN A 118 4.41 -4.32 -2.63
C ASN A 118 3.77 -5.35 -1.70
N THR A 119 4.51 -5.79 -0.69
CA THR A 119 3.96 -6.55 0.44
C THR A 119 3.22 -5.62 1.41
N GLY A 120 2.25 -6.17 2.15
CA GLY A 120 1.45 -5.40 3.11
C GLY A 120 2.26 -4.92 4.30
N CYS A 121 3.35 -5.60 4.62
CA CYS A 121 4.32 -5.23 5.65
C CYS A 121 5.69 -5.80 5.30
N GLN A 122 6.67 -5.64 6.21
CA GLN A 122 8.01 -6.18 6.07
C GLN A 122 8.01 -7.70 5.89
N LEU A 123 8.84 -8.20 4.98
CA LEU A 123 9.03 -9.65 4.79
C LEU A 123 9.66 -10.29 6.03
N PRO A 124 9.09 -11.40 6.52
CA PRO A 124 9.68 -12.15 7.62
C PRO A 124 11.06 -12.73 7.27
N ILE A 125 11.92 -12.83 8.26
CA ILE A 125 13.18 -13.59 8.13
C ILE A 125 12.83 -15.05 7.76
N GLY A 126 13.55 -15.61 6.78
CA GLY A 126 13.31 -16.96 6.29
C GLY A 126 12.24 -17.06 5.18
N THR A 127 11.75 -15.92 4.65
CA THR A 127 10.94 -15.95 3.42
C THR A 127 11.73 -16.64 2.29
N PRO A 128 11.16 -17.67 1.63
CA PRO A 128 11.88 -18.41 0.60
C PRO A 128 12.25 -17.51 -0.58
N LYS A 129 13.51 -17.60 -1.02
CA LYS A 129 14.00 -16.83 -2.17
C LYS A 129 13.13 -17.03 -3.42
N ARG A 130 12.66 -18.26 -3.66
CA ARG A 130 11.77 -18.60 -4.78
C ARG A 130 10.47 -17.77 -4.77
N ASN A 131 9.92 -17.47 -3.59
CA ASN A 131 8.71 -16.68 -3.46
C ASN A 131 8.97 -15.19 -3.74
N VAL A 132 10.14 -14.66 -3.33
CA VAL A 132 10.59 -13.32 -3.71
C VAL A 132 10.81 -13.21 -5.23
N GLU A 133 11.41 -14.23 -5.85
CA GLU A 133 11.59 -14.30 -7.31
C GLU A 133 10.25 -14.39 -8.04
N ALA A 134 9.29 -15.16 -7.51
CA ALA A 134 7.92 -15.21 -8.05
C ALA A 134 7.20 -13.88 -7.97
N PHE A 135 7.35 -13.15 -6.85
CA PHE A 135 6.81 -11.79 -6.69
C PHE A 135 7.39 -10.83 -7.74
N ILE A 136 8.72 -10.83 -7.91
CA ILE A 136 9.39 -9.98 -8.92
C ILE A 136 8.94 -10.35 -10.34
N TYR A 137 8.83 -11.65 -10.63
CA TYR A 137 8.32 -12.13 -11.91
C TYR A 137 6.88 -11.65 -12.14
N ALA A 138 5.99 -11.81 -11.16
CA ALA A 138 4.61 -11.35 -11.26
C ALA A 138 4.52 -9.84 -11.47
N ALA A 139 5.29 -9.05 -10.73
CA ALA A 139 5.35 -7.61 -10.89
C ALA A 139 5.78 -7.20 -12.31
N ARG A 140 6.80 -7.83 -12.88
CA ARG A 140 7.29 -7.53 -14.24
C ARG A 140 6.31 -7.97 -15.33
N LYS A 141 5.73 -9.16 -15.19
CA LYS A 141 4.81 -9.73 -16.19
C LYS A 141 3.47 -8.99 -16.17
N TYR A 142 2.81 -8.97 -15.02
CA TYR A 142 1.45 -8.48 -14.88
C TYR A 142 1.37 -6.95 -14.67
N GLY A 143 2.43 -6.33 -14.14
CA GLY A 143 2.56 -4.87 -14.06
C GLY A 143 3.02 -4.20 -15.37
N ARG A 144 3.31 -4.97 -16.42
CA ARG A 144 3.77 -4.43 -17.71
C ARG A 144 2.80 -3.42 -18.30
N GLY A 145 3.33 -2.28 -18.75
CA GLY A 145 2.53 -1.22 -19.38
C GLY A 145 1.64 -0.45 -18.40
N ALA A 146 1.99 -0.43 -17.11
CA ALA A 146 1.29 0.36 -16.10
C ALA A 146 1.28 1.86 -16.46
N GLN A 147 0.14 2.50 -16.29
CA GLN A 147 -0.08 3.94 -16.45
C GLN A 147 -1.00 4.43 -15.34
N LEU A 148 -0.85 5.71 -14.95
CA LEU A 148 -1.72 6.31 -13.94
C LEU A 148 -3.20 6.18 -14.34
N GLY A 149 -4.04 5.74 -13.40
CA GLY A 149 -5.48 5.61 -13.59
C GLY A 149 -5.92 4.51 -14.56
N LYS A 150 -5.02 3.58 -14.95
CA LYS A 150 -5.35 2.49 -15.87
C LYS A 150 -4.78 1.17 -15.38
N LEU A 151 -5.53 0.10 -15.56
CA LEU A 151 -5.01 -1.23 -15.30
C LEU A 151 -3.79 -1.53 -16.20
N PRO A 152 -2.77 -2.21 -15.66
CA PRO A 152 -1.61 -2.62 -16.45
C PRO A 152 -2.00 -3.52 -17.61
N LYS A 153 -1.35 -3.35 -18.78
CA LYS A 153 -1.58 -4.22 -19.94
C LYS A 153 -1.33 -5.69 -19.60
N GLY A 154 -0.31 -5.98 -18.79
CA GLY A 154 0.00 -7.34 -18.40
C GLY A 154 -1.11 -8.05 -17.62
N ILE A 155 -1.94 -7.31 -16.84
CA ILE A 155 -3.10 -7.90 -16.14
C ILE A 155 -4.29 -8.12 -17.08
N LEU A 156 -4.43 -7.29 -18.11
CA LEU A 156 -5.52 -7.39 -19.09
C LEU A 156 -5.28 -8.50 -20.13
N GLU A 157 -4.03 -8.80 -20.41
CA GLU A 157 -3.62 -9.79 -21.43
C GLU A 157 -3.40 -11.22 -20.84
N GLY A 158 -3.44 -11.38 -19.51
CA GLY A 158 -3.31 -12.68 -18.82
C GLY A 158 -1.93 -12.97 -18.33
#